data_7b86df85911021cf762be4e3ce43f26e
#
_entry.id   7b86df85911021cf762be4e3ce43f26e
#
_cell.length_a   1.000
_cell.length_b   1.000
_cell.length_c   1.000
_cell.angle_alpha   90.00
_cell.angle_beta   90.00
_cell.angle_gamma   90.00
#
_symmetry.space_group_name_H-M   'P 1'
#
loop_
_entity.id
_entity.type
_entity.pdbx_description
1 polymer ?
#
loop_
_entity_poly.entity_id
_entity_poly.type
_entity_poly.pdbx_seq_one_letter_code
_entity_poly.pdbx_strand_id
1 'polypeptide(L)'
;MTSPVVSSAQFKIFFPVGLLGIVAMGMDNIIVMTQANWGLAANLPYVLLGTVFLLCSVFKQGRIAMIAMAMIITYFVIQNRLQIPLSSGSVLLELSLLSFLLPVACFVVYLFNASGMHSKSIATYGLVLGVLTVWSFIFLSYFQEAGFEHWNNGLLFSVAAISKLPLLLVAYCTAIVLATAILVLKHNRPIEVSIYTCLLLASTTFTFFDVKFISSTMFTLAGILLIMHVVQASHELAFIDVLTQLPSRRALEMDVKHLGRRFSIAMIDVDHFKKFNDTYGHDTGDDVLKLVGSRLLLIKGGAKVYRYGGEEFTVVFKGKTSKEVQGYLDDIREDIANYDLVLRNDTTRPNKASEGKKRRGTQENKMNTVNVTVSIGVSDSRSSKDPDTIRSLADEALYTAKKAGRNQVMTKVE
;
A
#
# COMPACT_ATOMS: atom_id res chain seq x y z
N MET A 1 -12.64 -2.71 -9.58
CA MET A 1 -11.92 -1.42 -9.54
C MET A 1 -12.24 -0.73 -8.23
N THR A 2 -11.24 -0.53 -7.38
CA THR A 2 -11.41 0.38 -6.24
C THR A 2 -11.64 1.78 -6.80
N SER A 3 -12.67 2.47 -6.30
CA SER A 3 -12.91 3.85 -6.73
C SER A 3 -11.68 4.72 -6.38
N PRO A 4 -11.34 5.73 -7.18
CA PRO A 4 -10.19 6.62 -6.90
C PRO A 4 -10.29 7.28 -5.52
N VAL A 5 -11.48 7.37 -4.95
CA VAL A 5 -11.72 7.87 -3.60
C VAL A 5 -11.14 6.92 -2.53
N VAL A 6 -11.38 5.61 -2.66
CA VAL A 6 -10.92 4.60 -1.68
C VAL A 6 -9.40 4.43 -1.68
N SER A 7 -8.74 4.66 -2.82
CA SER A 7 -7.28 4.62 -2.94
C SER A 7 -6.58 5.90 -2.46
N SER A 8 -7.32 6.98 -2.20
CA SER A 8 -6.75 8.26 -1.77
C SER A 8 -6.17 8.17 -0.34
N ALA A 9 -5.05 8.86 -0.12
CA ALA A 9 -4.42 8.94 1.21
C ALA A 9 -5.36 9.58 2.26
N GLN A 10 -6.16 10.55 1.83
CA GLN A 10 -7.15 11.21 2.68
C GLN A 10 -8.20 10.22 3.19
N PHE A 11 -8.80 9.42 2.29
CA PHE A 11 -9.76 8.39 2.70
C PHE A 11 -9.15 7.42 3.71
N LYS A 12 -7.93 6.94 3.48
CA LYS A 12 -7.22 6.00 4.36
C LYS A 12 -6.93 6.57 5.76
N ILE A 13 -6.88 7.90 5.91
CA ILE A 13 -6.74 8.58 7.21
C ILE A 13 -8.10 8.79 7.88
N PHE A 14 -9.07 9.34 7.14
CA PHE A 14 -10.36 9.72 7.75
C PHE A 14 -11.28 8.53 7.99
N PHE A 15 -11.16 7.46 7.23
CA PHE A 15 -12.01 6.27 7.38
C PHE A 15 -11.85 5.59 8.77
N PRO A 16 -10.63 5.27 9.27
CA PRO A 16 -10.46 4.75 10.63
C PRO A 16 -10.94 5.71 11.72
N VAL A 17 -10.74 7.02 11.54
CA VAL A 17 -11.22 8.06 12.48
C VAL A 17 -12.75 8.10 12.51
N GLY A 18 -13.39 8.05 11.34
CA GLY A 18 -14.85 8.01 11.23
C GLY A 18 -15.44 6.76 11.91
N LEU A 19 -14.83 5.59 11.69
CA LEU A 19 -15.23 4.36 12.37
C LEU A 19 -15.05 4.45 13.89
N LEU A 20 -13.96 5.04 14.35
CA LEU A 20 -13.72 5.29 15.77
C LEU A 20 -14.80 6.19 16.36
N GLY A 21 -15.23 7.23 15.65
CA GLY A 21 -16.36 8.09 16.05
C GLY A 21 -17.67 7.31 16.17
N ILE A 22 -17.98 6.43 15.18
CA ILE A 22 -19.18 5.59 15.21
C ILE A 22 -19.13 4.62 16.39
N VAL A 23 -17.97 3.98 16.65
CA VAL A 23 -17.80 3.08 17.80
C VAL A 23 -17.95 3.84 19.11
N ALA A 24 -17.39 5.05 19.22
CA ALA A 24 -17.53 5.88 20.42
C ALA A 24 -18.98 6.24 20.70
N MET A 25 -19.77 6.61 19.68
CA MET A 25 -21.21 6.88 19.81
C MET A 25 -22.03 5.64 20.20
N GLY A 26 -21.61 4.45 19.76
CA GLY A 26 -22.28 3.18 20.04
C GLY A 26 -21.72 2.43 21.27
N MET A 27 -20.80 3.02 22.02
CA MET A 27 -20.02 2.30 23.03
C MET A 27 -20.89 1.66 24.12
N ASP A 28 -21.96 2.32 24.55
CA ASP A 28 -22.88 1.78 25.56
C ASP A 28 -23.54 0.47 25.08
N ASN A 29 -23.99 0.43 23.83
CA ASN A 29 -24.56 -0.78 23.23
C ASN A 29 -23.50 -1.89 23.06
N ILE A 30 -22.28 -1.51 22.67
CA ILE A 30 -21.15 -2.43 22.54
C ILE A 30 -20.80 -3.05 23.89
N ILE A 31 -20.80 -2.26 24.97
CA ILE A 31 -20.56 -2.76 26.33
C ILE A 31 -21.59 -3.82 26.69
N VAL A 32 -22.88 -3.57 26.49
CA VAL A 32 -23.96 -4.52 26.78
C VAL A 32 -23.79 -5.82 25.99
N MET A 33 -23.56 -5.71 24.66
CA MET A 33 -23.36 -6.88 23.79
C MET A 33 -22.11 -7.68 24.16
N THR A 34 -21.01 -6.98 24.46
CA THR A 34 -19.74 -7.60 24.86
C THR A 34 -19.86 -8.30 26.20
N GLN A 35 -20.57 -7.71 27.16
CA GLN A 35 -20.81 -8.31 28.48
C GLN A 35 -21.63 -9.59 28.33
N ALA A 36 -22.64 -9.63 27.49
CA ALA A 36 -23.45 -10.81 27.24
C ALA A 36 -22.64 -11.96 26.56
N ASN A 37 -21.59 -11.64 25.79
CA ASN A 37 -20.79 -12.59 25.01
C ASN A 37 -19.28 -12.46 25.29
N TRP A 38 -18.91 -12.27 26.55
CA TRP A 38 -17.54 -11.96 26.95
C TRP A 38 -16.49 -12.96 26.43
N GLY A 39 -16.76 -14.26 26.52
CA GLY A 39 -15.82 -15.27 26.05
C GLY A 39 -15.47 -15.16 24.57
N LEU A 40 -16.45 -14.80 23.74
CA LEU A 40 -16.23 -14.54 22.31
C LEU A 40 -15.49 -13.20 22.11
N ALA A 41 -15.95 -12.15 22.76
CA ALA A 41 -15.42 -10.79 22.59
C ALA A 41 -13.96 -10.67 23.06
N ALA A 42 -13.57 -11.37 24.11
CA ALA A 42 -12.19 -11.40 24.61
C ALA A 42 -11.24 -12.14 23.65
N ASN A 43 -11.73 -13.16 22.94
CA ASN A 43 -10.91 -13.94 22.04
C ASN A 43 -10.91 -13.43 20.57
N LEU A 44 -11.89 -12.61 20.21
CA LEU A 44 -12.04 -12.11 18.83
C LEU A 44 -10.80 -11.35 18.30
N PRO A 45 -10.12 -10.47 19.06
CA PRO A 45 -8.87 -9.84 18.62
C PRO A 45 -7.79 -10.86 18.26
N TYR A 46 -7.62 -11.94 19.03
CA TYR A 46 -6.64 -12.98 18.74
C TYR A 46 -6.96 -13.70 17.43
N VAL A 47 -8.22 -14.04 17.21
CA VAL A 47 -8.68 -14.72 15.98
C VAL A 47 -8.45 -13.81 14.78
N LEU A 48 -8.84 -12.54 14.84
CA LEU A 48 -8.70 -11.60 13.73
C LEU A 48 -7.23 -11.28 13.44
N LEU A 49 -6.43 -10.95 14.44
CA LEU A 49 -5.00 -10.65 14.25
C LEU A 49 -4.21 -11.90 13.83
N GLY A 50 -4.58 -13.10 14.31
CA GLY A 50 -4.06 -14.36 13.82
C GLY A 50 -4.41 -14.61 12.35
N THR A 51 -5.64 -14.28 11.95
CA THR A 51 -6.07 -14.32 10.53
C THR A 51 -5.25 -13.34 9.68
N VAL A 52 -4.99 -12.12 10.17
CA VAL A 52 -4.07 -11.19 9.49
C VAL A 52 -2.71 -11.83 9.26
N PHE A 53 -2.13 -12.45 10.29
CA PHE A 53 -0.82 -13.11 10.19
C PHE A 53 -0.83 -14.23 9.13
N LEU A 54 -1.88 -15.06 9.10
CA LEU A 54 -2.06 -16.12 8.11
C LEU A 54 -2.22 -15.55 6.69
N LEU A 55 -3.06 -14.53 6.50
CA LEU A 55 -3.22 -13.86 5.20
C LEU A 55 -1.93 -13.22 4.72
N CYS A 56 -1.17 -12.59 5.61
CA CYS A 56 0.14 -12.04 5.28
C CYS A 56 1.13 -13.12 4.82
N SER A 57 1.04 -14.35 5.33
CA SER A 57 1.89 -15.45 4.88
C SER A 57 1.55 -15.87 3.45
N VAL A 58 0.26 -15.94 3.11
CA VAL A 58 -0.21 -16.25 1.76
C VAL A 58 0.16 -15.16 0.76
N PHE A 59 -0.05 -13.89 1.14
CA PHE A 59 0.19 -12.73 0.27
C PHE A 59 1.61 -12.15 0.37
N LYS A 60 2.52 -12.78 1.10
CA LYS A 60 3.92 -12.40 1.28
C LYS A 60 4.12 -10.97 1.82
N GLN A 61 3.25 -10.53 2.72
CA GLN A 61 3.27 -9.19 3.32
C GLN A 61 3.93 -9.21 4.72
N GLY A 62 5.22 -9.54 4.80
CA GLY A 62 5.94 -9.77 6.05
C GLY A 62 5.91 -8.61 7.04
N ARG A 63 5.98 -7.36 6.59
CA ARG A 63 5.93 -6.19 7.48
C ARG A 63 4.58 -6.03 8.19
N ILE A 64 3.46 -6.29 7.51
CA ILE A 64 2.14 -6.23 8.14
C ILE A 64 1.96 -7.39 9.13
N ALA A 65 2.52 -8.58 8.82
CA ALA A 65 2.57 -9.70 9.75
C ALA A 65 3.31 -9.34 11.06
N MET A 66 4.42 -8.62 10.97
CA MET A 66 5.18 -8.12 12.14
C MET A 66 4.34 -7.17 12.99
N ILE A 67 3.58 -6.24 12.37
CA ILE A 67 2.66 -5.34 13.09
C ILE A 67 1.59 -6.17 13.81
N ALA A 68 0.99 -7.15 13.14
CA ALA A 68 -0.01 -8.03 13.75
C ALA A 68 0.57 -8.79 14.96
N MET A 69 1.83 -9.27 14.88
CA MET A 69 2.53 -9.87 16.03
C MET A 69 2.65 -8.90 17.21
N ALA A 70 3.09 -7.67 16.97
CA ALA A 70 3.19 -6.65 18.03
C ALA A 70 1.83 -6.38 18.68
N MET A 71 0.76 -6.28 17.88
CA MET A 71 -0.62 -6.10 18.36
C MET A 71 -1.09 -7.30 19.17
N ILE A 72 -0.83 -8.53 18.74
CA ILE A 72 -1.20 -9.75 19.50
C ILE A 72 -0.52 -9.76 20.87
N ILE A 73 0.80 -9.49 20.91
CA ILE A 73 1.56 -9.45 22.18
C ILE A 73 1.02 -8.35 23.08
N THR A 74 0.78 -7.16 22.54
CA THR A 74 0.21 -6.04 23.30
C THR A 74 -1.15 -6.41 23.90
N TYR A 75 -2.04 -6.99 23.09
CA TYR A 75 -3.35 -7.42 23.57
C TYR A 75 -3.25 -8.54 24.60
N PHE A 76 -2.31 -9.47 24.43
CA PHE A 76 -2.03 -10.52 25.40
C PHE A 76 -1.60 -9.94 26.76
N VAL A 77 -0.71 -8.96 26.78
CA VAL A 77 -0.29 -8.26 28.00
C VAL A 77 -1.48 -7.56 28.65
N ILE A 78 -2.32 -6.87 27.88
CA ILE A 78 -3.53 -6.21 28.39
C ILE A 78 -4.45 -7.22 29.05
N GLN A 79 -4.73 -8.35 28.43
CA GLN A 79 -5.68 -9.34 28.94
C GLN A 79 -5.18 -10.08 30.18
N ASN A 80 -3.87 -10.29 30.33
CA ASN A 80 -3.32 -11.09 31.43
C ASN A 80 -2.78 -10.26 32.58
N ARG A 81 -2.39 -8.99 32.34
CA ARG A 81 -1.72 -8.15 33.35
C ARG A 81 -2.53 -6.92 33.76
N LEU A 82 -3.30 -6.36 32.84
CA LEU A 82 -3.93 -5.05 33.01
C LEU A 82 -5.46 -5.14 33.29
N GLN A 83 -5.97 -6.31 33.72
CA GLN A 83 -7.38 -6.48 34.05
C GLN A 83 -7.69 -6.11 35.53
N ILE A 84 -6.70 -5.63 36.27
CA ILE A 84 -6.78 -5.18 37.64
C ILE A 84 -6.91 -3.65 37.67
N PRO A 85 -7.53 -3.03 38.71
CA PRO A 85 -7.64 -1.56 38.76
C PRO A 85 -6.31 -0.84 38.63
N LEU A 86 -6.28 0.25 37.86
CA LEU A 86 -5.04 1.03 37.56
C LEU A 86 -4.40 1.64 38.85
N SER A 87 -5.15 1.72 39.94
CA SER A 87 -4.65 2.19 41.25
C SER A 87 -3.89 1.11 42.02
N SER A 88 -3.84 -0.14 41.54
CA SER A 88 -3.20 -1.25 42.22
C SER A 88 -1.82 -1.56 41.70
N GLY A 89 -0.79 -1.53 42.55
CA GLY A 89 0.56 -1.98 42.26
C GLY A 89 1.21 -1.29 41.06
N SER A 90 1.79 -2.05 40.14
CA SER A 90 2.53 -1.60 38.97
C SER A 90 1.68 -1.40 37.71
N VAL A 91 0.35 -1.57 37.78
CA VAL A 91 -0.54 -1.63 36.58
C VAL A 91 -0.46 -0.35 35.74
N LEU A 92 -0.43 0.82 36.38
CA LEU A 92 -0.28 2.10 35.67
C LEU A 92 1.09 2.20 34.97
N LEU A 93 2.15 1.70 35.61
CA LEU A 93 3.49 1.66 35.03
C LEU A 93 3.54 0.67 33.84
N GLU A 94 2.92 -0.50 33.98
CA GLU A 94 2.81 -1.49 32.88
C GLU A 94 2.06 -0.91 31.68
N LEU A 95 0.94 -0.22 31.92
CA LEU A 95 0.19 0.48 30.85
C LEU A 95 1.02 1.59 30.20
N SER A 96 1.72 2.38 31.02
CA SER A 96 2.60 3.45 30.55
C SER A 96 3.73 2.92 29.66
N LEU A 97 4.37 1.83 30.11
CA LEU A 97 5.45 1.18 29.37
C LEU A 97 4.94 0.59 28.06
N LEU A 98 3.78 -0.05 28.07
CA LEU A 98 3.16 -0.63 26.87
C LEU A 98 2.78 0.44 25.85
N SER A 99 2.24 1.58 26.31
CA SER A 99 1.90 2.72 25.45
C SER A 99 3.13 3.35 24.79
N PHE A 100 4.30 3.29 25.44
CA PHE A 100 5.57 3.75 24.89
C PHE A 100 6.19 2.75 23.91
N LEU A 101 6.20 1.45 24.25
CA LEU A 101 6.92 0.43 23.50
C LEU A 101 6.22 -0.04 22.21
N LEU A 102 4.87 -0.04 22.18
CA LEU A 102 4.16 -0.47 20.98
C LEU A 102 4.48 0.37 19.74
N PRO A 103 4.50 1.72 19.80
CA PRO A 103 4.97 2.52 18.67
C PRO A 103 6.40 2.18 18.24
N VAL A 104 7.32 1.99 19.19
CA VAL A 104 8.70 1.59 18.90
C VAL A 104 8.72 0.27 18.14
N ALA A 105 7.99 -0.75 18.60
CA ALA A 105 7.86 -2.03 17.93
C ALA A 105 7.32 -1.88 16.50
N CYS A 106 6.29 -1.05 16.29
CA CYS A 106 5.74 -0.77 14.97
C CYS A 106 6.74 -0.07 14.03
N PHE A 107 7.57 0.85 14.55
CA PHE A 107 8.58 1.52 13.73
C PHE A 107 9.80 0.65 13.41
N VAL A 108 10.19 -0.26 14.30
CA VAL A 108 11.28 -1.22 14.04
C VAL A 108 11.01 -2.06 12.78
N VAL A 109 9.75 -2.24 12.40
CA VAL A 109 9.37 -2.96 11.16
C VAL A 109 10.00 -2.34 9.91
N TYR A 110 10.29 -1.03 9.90
CA TYR A 110 10.96 -0.38 8.77
C TYR A 110 12.41 -0.83 8.53
N LEU A 111 13.06 -1.38 9.55
CA LEU A 111 14.44 -1.91 9.43
C LEU A 111 14.49 -3.21 8.61
N PHE A 112 13.35 -3.86 8.41
CA PHE A 112 13.28 -5.12 7.66
C PHE A 112 12.92 -4.88 6.19
N ASN A 113 13.39 -5.77 5.30
CA ASN A 113 13.11 -5.68 3.87
C ASN A 113 11.60 -5.78 3.56
N ALA A 114 11.14 -4.98 2.59
CA ALA A 114 9.74 -4.92 2.18
C ALA A 114 9.29 -6.19 1.43
N SER A 115 10.21 -6.90 0.78
CA SER A 115 9.92 -8.02 -0.10
C SER A 115 9.75 -9.33 0.67
N GLY A 116 8.51 -9.80 0.71
CA GLY A 116 8.18 -11.17 1.08
C GLY A 116 8.17 -11.49 2.58
N MET A 117 7.65 -12.67 2.89
CA MET A 117 7.62 -13.21 4.24
C MET A 117 8.86 -14.09 4.47
N HIS A 118 10.02 -13.47 4.73
CA HIS A 118 11.23 -14.20 5.04
C HIS A 118 11.18 -14.69 6.49
N SER A 119 11.22 -16.01 6.70
CA SER A 119 11.17 -16.62 8.03
C SER A 119 12.26 -16.05 8.97
N LYS A 120 13.45 -15.80 8.47
CA LYS A 120 14.55 -15.16 9.22
C LYS A 120 14.17 -13.76 9.74
N SER A 121 13.57 -12.91 8.90
CA SER A 121 13.18 -11.55 9.29
C SER A 121 12.09 -11.57 10.36
N ILE A 122 11.12 -12.47 10.24
CA ILE A 122 10.04 -12.61 11.23
C ILE A 122 10.60 -13.16 12.55
N ALA A 123 11.47 -14.15 12.49
CA ALA A 123 12.14 -14.70 13.67
C ALA A 123 13.01 -13.63 14.37
N THR A 124 13.79 -12.85 13.60
CA THR A 124 14.57 -11.73 14.15
C THR A 124 13.67 -10.66 14.78
N TYR A 125 12.55 -10.32 14.15
CA TYR A 125 11.60 -9.39 14.74
C TYR A 125 10.97 -9.96 16.02
N GLY A 126 10.60 -11.25 16.03
CA GLY A 126 10.13 -11.94 17.24
C GLY A 126 11.16 -11.91 18.38
N LEU A 127 12.44 -12.07 18.05
CA LEU A 127 13.54 -11.93 19.03
C LEU A 127 13.61 -10.49 19.57
N VAL A 128 13.49 -9.47 18.73
CA VAL A 128 13.42 -8.05 19.18
C VAL A 128 12.26 -7.84 20.13
N LEU A 129 11.07 -8.34 19.81
CA LEU A 129 9.91 -8.25 20.71
C LEU A 129 10.17 -9.00 22.03
N GLY A 130 10.80 -10.16 21.98
CA GLY A 130 11.23 -10.90 23.17
C GLY A 130 12.20 -10.12 24.04
N VAL A 131 13.21 -9.46 23.46
CA VAL A 131 14.15 -8.59 24.18
C VAL A 131 13.42 -7.41 24.83
N LEU A 132 12.51 -6.76 24.11
CA LEU A 132 11.70 -5.66 24.66
C LEU A 132 10.84 -6.14 25.84
N THR A 133 10.26 -7.33 25.75
CA THR A 133 9.45 -7.94 26.82
C THR A 133 10.32 -8.25 28.05
N VAL A 134 11.47 -8.88 27.88
CA VAL A 134 12.40 -9.15 28.98
C VAL A 134 12.90 -7.87 29.63
N TRP A 135 13.28 -6.87 28.82
CA TRP A 135 13.68 -5.57 29.32
C TRP A 135 12.55 -4.91 30.13
N SER A 136 11.31 -4.97 29.64
CA SER A 136 10.14 -4.45 30.35
C SER A 136 9.95 -5.13 31.72
N PHE A 137 10.14 -6.44 31.77
CA PHE A 137 10.03 -7.21 33.01
C PHE A 137 11.10 -6.79 34.03
N ILE A 138 12.37 -6.67 33.60
CA ILE A 138 13.48 -6.22 34.44
C ILE A 138 13.21 -4.78 34.95
N PHE A 139 12.75 -3.89 34.06
CA PHE A 139 12.41 -2.52 34.40
C PHE A 139 11.31 -2.46 35.47
N LEU A 140 10.24 -3.23 35.29
CA LEU A 140 9.13 -3.29 36.22
C LEU A 140 9.55 -3.83 37.60
N SER A 141 10.35 -4.92 37.64
CA SER A 141 10.82 -5.49 38.91
C SER A 141 11.69 -4.49 39.69
N TYR A 142 12.59 -3.76 39.00
CA TYR A 142 13.41 -2.75 39.65
C TYR A 142 12.58 -1.62 40.28
N PHE A 143 11.56 -1.12 39.57
CA PHE A 143 10.71 -0.04 40.07
C PHE A 143 9.69 -0.45 41.10
N GLN A 144 9.30 -1.74 41.13
CA GLN A 144 8.48 -2.27 42.24
C GLN A 144 9.20 -2.24 43.60
N GLU A 145 10.52 -2.50 43.60
CA GLU A 145 11.33 -2.46 44.82
C GLU A 145 11.72 -1.04 45.23
N ALA A 146 11.94 -0.11 44.26
CA ALA A 146 12.44 1.25 44.53
C ALA A 146 11.36 2.28 44.86
N GLY A 147 10.06 1.94 44.72
CA GLY A 147 8.93 2.86 44.94
C GLY A 147 8.73 3.84 43.78
N PHE A 148 7.55 3.79 43.20
CA PHE A 148 7.17 4.63 42.02
C PHE A 148 6.64 6.03 42.44
N GLU A 149 6.44 6.26 43.72
CA GLU A 149 5.78 7.47 44.26
C GLU A 149 6.50 8.78 43.88
N HIS A 150 7.83 8.74 43.74
CA HIS A 150 8.63 9.93 43.39
C HIS A 150 8.42 10.44 41.96
N TRP A 151 8.04 9.56 41.02
CA TRP A 151 7.81 9.91 39.61
C TRP A 151 6.38 10.38 39.34
N ASN A 152 5.45 10.00 40.21
CA ASN A 152 4.01 10.29 40.06
C ASN A 152 3.68 11.77 40.31
N ASN A 153 4.50 12.47 41.10
CA ASN A 153 4.28 13.88 41.47
C ASN A 153 4.97 14.91 40.57
N GLY A 154 5.78 14.49 39.59
CA GLY A 154 6.54 15.37 38.72
C GLY A 154 6.17 15.24 37.24
N LEU A 155 6.92 14.40 36.54
CA LEU A 155 6.83 14.24 35.06
C LEU A 155 5.63 13.40 34.59
N LEU A 156 5.07 12.56 35.45
CA LEU A 156 4.02 11.60 35.10
C LEU A 156 2.64 11.94 35.68
N PHE A 157 2.33 13.24 35.86
CA PHE A 157 1.02 13.63 36.32
C PHE A 157 -0.09 13.27 35.30
N SER A 158 -1.20 12.76 35.79
CA SER A 158 -2.39 12.46 35.00
C SER A 158 -3.48 13.49 35.24
N VAL A 159 -4.20 13.87 34.18
CA VAL A 159 -5.39 14.71 34.27
C VAL A 159 -6.61 13.81 34.21
N ALA A 160 -7.18 13.49 35.35
CA ALA A 160 -8.27 12.50 35.49
C ALA A 160 -9.49 12.82 34.60
N ALA A 161 -9.71 14.08 34.24
CA ALA A 161 -10.77 14.48 33.32
C ALA A 161 -10.50 14.07 31.84
N ILE A 162 -9.24 13.77 31.48
CA ILE A 162 -8.84 13.40 30.11
C ILE A 162 -8.49 11.92 30.06
N SER A 163 -7.60 11.46 30.94
CA SER A 163 -7.10 10.10 30.96
C SER A 163 -6.45 9.78 32.29
N LYS A 164 -6.44 8.50 32.67
CA LYS A 164 -5.61 7.99 33.75
C LYS A 164 -4.16 7.76 33.35
N LEU A 165 -3.89 7.68 32.04
CA LEU A 165 -2.53 7.65 31.52
C LEU A 165 -1.83 9.01 31.75
N PRO A 166 -0.54 9.05 32.08
CA PRO A 166 0.21 10.30 32.23
C PRO A 166 0.08 11.20 30.97
N LEU A 167 -0.14 12.49 31.18
CA LEU A 167 -0.38 13.47 30.09
C LEU A 167 0.74 13.47 29.06
N LEU A 168 1.99 13.30 29.51
CA LEU A 168 3.15 13.19 28.62
C LEU A 168 3.01 12.02 27.64
N LEU A 169 2.51 10.87 28.08
CA LEU A 169 2.31 9.70 27.22
C LEU A 169 1.11 9.87 26.27
N VAL A 170 0.05 10.55 26.74
CA VAL A 170 -1.08 10.93 25.86
C VAL A 170 -0.59 11.84 24.73
N ALA A 171 0.23 12.87 25.08
CA ALA A 171 0.83 13.76 24.10
C ALA A 171 1.79 13.02 23.14
N TYR A 172 2.61 12.10 23.65
CA TYR A 172 3.49 11.24 22.85
C TYR A 172 2.68 10.37 21.87
N CYS A 173 1.66 9.66 22.34
CA CYS A 173 0.79 8.84 21.48
C CYS A 173 0.12 9.68 20.39
N THR A 174 -0.41 10.86 20.76
CA THR A 174 -1.04 11.79 19.81
C THR A 174 -0.03 12.27 18.77
N ALA A 175 1.16 12.67 19.19
CA ALA A 175 2.22 13.11 18.27
C ALA A 175 2.63 12.02 17.28
N ILE A 176 2.73 10.77 17.75
CA ILE A 176 3.05 9.61 16.88
C ILE A 176 1.93 9.32 15.89
N VAL A 177 0.67 9.36 16.32
CA VAL A 177 -0.48 9.18 15.43
C VAL A 177 -0.48 10.26 14.35
N LEU A 178 -0.24 11.52 14.70
CA LEU A 178 -0.13 12.62 13.72
C LEU A 178 1.07 12.44 12.79
N ALA A 179 2.22 12.03 13.29
CA ALA A 179 3.40 11.75 12.48
C ALA A 179 3.14 10.61 11.48
N THR A 180 2.48 9.53 11.91
CA THR A 180 2.12 8.43 11.00
C THR A 180 1.06 8.84 9.99
N ALA A 181 0.10 9.70 10.32
CA ALA A 181 -0.85 10.28 9.37
C ALA A 181 -0.12 11.11 8.29
N ILE A 182 0.89 11.91 8.66
CA ILE A 182 1.73 12.64 7.70
C ILE A 182 2.48 11.67 6.78
N LEU A 183 3.00 10.55 7.31
CA LEU A 183 3.65 9.54 6.48
C LEU A 183 2.69 8.89 5.47
N VAL A 184 1.43 8.64 5.87
CA VAL A 184 0.38 8.16 4.96
C VAL A 184 0.12 9.18 3.85
N LEU A 185 0.01 10.48 4.16
CA LEU A 185 -0.16 11.55 3.16
C LEU A 185 0.99 11.60 2.16
N LYS A 186 2.23 11.40 2.65
CA LYS A 186 3.44 11.51 1.84
C LYS A 186 3.69 10.29 0.95
N HIS A 187 3.48 9.09 1.45
CA HIS A 187 3.88 7.84 0.77
C HIS A 187 2.70 6.99 0.30
N ASN A 188 1.58 7.05 1.01
CA ASN A 188 0.34 6.28 0.73
C ASN A 188 0.56 4.75 0.55
N ARG A 189 1.57 4.17 1.23
CA ARG A 189 1.88 2.74 1.13
C ARG A 189 1.06 1.92 2.13
N PRO A 190 0.76 0.65 1.87
CA PRO A 190 -0.01 -0.20 2.79
C PRO A 190 0.59 -0.30 4.20
N ILE A 191 1.91 -0.24 4.32
CA ILE A 191 2.60 -0.31 5.61
C ILE A 191 2.32 0.91 6.47
N GLU A 192 2.41 2.14 5.93
CA GLU A 192 2.13 3.37 6.67
C GLU A 192 0.66 3.42 7.13
N VAL A 193 -0.26 3.00 6.26
CA VAL A 193 -1.69 2.91 6.59
C VAL A 193 -1.93 1.92 7.73
N SER A 194 -1.27 0.75 7.70
CA SER A 194 -1.40 -0.28 8.73
C SER A 194 -0.84 0.20 10.07
N ILE A 195 0.35 0.83 10.08
CA ILE A 195 0.95 1.40 11.30
C ILE A 195 0.05 2.51 11.86
N TYR A 196 -0.39 3.45 11.02
CA TYR A 196 -1.29 4.53 11.43
C TYR A 196 -2.56 3.98 12.09
N THR A 197 -3.24 3.05 11.43
CA THR A 197 -4.50 2.46 11.93
C THR A 197 -4.30 1.76 13.26
N CYS A 198 -3.24 0.94 13.40
CA CYS A 198 -2.95 0.22 14.64
C CYS A 198 -2.60 1.17 15.78
N LEU A 199 -1.76 2.18 15.50
CA LEU A 199 -1.36 3.14 16.53
C LEU A 199 -2.50 4.07 16.94
N LEU A 200 -3.39 4.48 16.01
CA LEU A 200 -4.59 5.24 16.33
C LEU A 200 -5.48 4.48 17.31
N LEU A 201 -5.81 3.22 17.02
CA LEU A 201 -6.71 2.41 17.84
C LEU A 201 -6.07 1.97 19.16
N ALA A 202 -4.79 1.63 19.16
CA ALA A 202 -4.07 1.31 20.39
C ALA A 202 -3.91 2.56 21.29
N SER A 203 -3.58 3.72 20.74
CA SER A 203 -3.50 4.98 21.49
C SER A 203 -4.84 5.34 22.11
N THR A 204 -5.95 5.13 21.39
CA THR A 204 -7.31 5.29 21.92
C THR A 204 -7.54 4.33 23.09
N THR A 205 -7.13 3.06 22.95
CA THR A 205 -7.23 2.08 24.04
C THR A 205 -6.47 2.55 25.29
N PHE A 206 -5.22 3.00 25.13
CA PHE A 206 -4.39 3.42 26.25
C PHE A 206 -4.92 4.70 26.91
N THR A 207 -5.41 5.65 26.12
CA THR A 207 -5.95 6.93 26.63
C THR A 207 -7.24 6.73 27.41
N PHE A 208 -8.13 5.88 26.91
CA PHE A 208 -9.46 5.63 27.52
C PHE A 208 -9.55 4.25 28.18
N PHE A 209 -8.46 3.82 28.82
CA PHE A 209 -8.34 2.45 29.34
C PHE A 209 -9.34 2.09 30.44
N ASP A 210 -9.90 3.07 31.12
CA ASP A 210 -10.95 2.91 32.13
C ASP A 210 -12.35 2.63 31.57
N VAL A 211 -12.55 2.82 30.24
CA VAL A 211 -13.80 2.45 29.58
C VAL A 211 -13.88 0.91 29.46
N LYS A 212 -14.97 0.34 29.96
CA LYS A 212 -15.17 -1.12 29.91
C LYS A 212 -15.05 -1.66 28.49
N PHE A 213 -14.31 -2.75 28.35
CA PHE A 213 -14.11 -3.49 27.08
C PHE A 213 -13.46 -2.68 25.94
N ILE A 214 -12.90 -1.49 26.21
CA ILE A 214 -12.25 -0.67 25.18
C ILE A 214 -11.15 -1.44 24.44
N SER A 215 -10.33 -2.22 25.16
CA SER A 215 -9.24 -3.00 24.57
C SER A 215 -9.75 -4.06 23.59
N SER A 216 -10.72 -4.88 23.96
CA SER A 216 -11.30 -5.88 23.07
C SER A 216 -11.96 -5.24 21.86
N THR A 217 -12.67 -4.12 22.02
CA THR A 217 -13.35 -3.40 20.95
C THR A 217 -12.34 -2.80 19.95
N MET A 218 -11.34 -2.06 20.45
CA MET A 218 -10.36 -1.38 19.57
C MET A 218 -9.43 -2.37 18.88
N PHE A 219 -8.98 -3.43 19.56
CA PHE A 219 -8.15 -4.45 18.95
C PHE A 219 -8.92 -5.34 17.96
N THR A 220 -10.23 -5.57 18.18
CA THR A 220 -11.12 -6.17 17.18
C THR A 220 -11.19 -5.30 15.92
N LEU A 221 -11.46 -4.00 16.11
CA LEU A 221 -11.51 -3.05 15.00
C LEU A 221 -10.17 -2.97 14.26
N ALA A 222 -9.04 -2.98 14.97
CA ALA A 222 -7.71 -3.03 14.37
C ALA A 222 -7.51 -4.29 13.52
N GLY A 223 -7.93 -5.46 14.01
CA GLY A 223 -7.87 -6.72 13.27
C GLY A 223 -8.70 -6.68 11.98
N ILE A 224 -9.93 -6.16 12.04
CA ILE A 224 -10.81 -6.00 10.87
C ILE A 224 -10.15 -5.06 9.84
N LEU A 225 -9.67 -3.89 10.26
CA LEU A 225 -9.05 -2.93 9.36
C LEU A 225 -7.75 -3.45 8.76
N LEU A 226 -6.93 -4.19 9.52
CA LEU A 226 -5.75 -4.85 9.00
C LEU A 226 -6.08 -5.90 7.94
N ILE A 227 -7.13 -6.72 8.14
CA ILE A 227 -7.59 -7.68 7.12
C ILE A 227 -7.97 -6.93 5.84
N MET A 228 -8.73 -5.84 5.95
CA MET A 228 -9.09 -5.01 4.80
C MET A 228 -7.85 -4.45 4.08
N HIS A 229 -6.86 -3.95 4.83
CA HIS A 229 -5.61 -3.43 4.25
C HIS A 229 -4.79 -4.51 3.54
N VAL A 230 -4.69 -5.72 4.13
CA VAL A 230 -3.98 -6.85 3.51
C VAL A 230 -4.66 -7.28 2.22
N VAL A 231 -5.99 -7.41 2.22
CA VAL A 231 -6.76 -7.78 1.03
C VAL A 231 -6.63 -6.71 -0.06
N GLN A 232 -6.77 -5.42 0.31
CA GLN A 232 -6.62 -4.32 -0.65
C GLN A 232 -5.21 -4.28 -1.25
N ALA A 233 -4.16 -4.37 -0.42
CA ALA A 233 -2.78 -4.36 -0.87
C ALA A 233 -2.47 -5.57 -1.78
N SER A 234 -3.04 -6.74 -1.47
CA SER A 234 -2.90 -7.94 -2.29
C SER A 234 -3.61 -7.81 -3.63
N HIS A 235 -4.77 -7.18 -3.64
CA HIS A 235 -5.49 -6.86 -4.86
C HIS A 235 -4.68 -5.87 -5.73
N GLU A 236 -4.15 -4.79 -5.15
CA GLU A 236 -3.32 -3.84 -5.88
C GLU A 236 -2.10 -4.52 -6.50
N LEU A 237 -1.37 -5.37 -5.75
CA LEU A 237 -0.22 -6.13 -6.27
C LEU A 237 -0.58 -7.13 -7.38
N ALA A 238 -1.80 -7.67 -7.36
CA ALA A 238 -2.25 -8.64 -8.37
C ALA A 238 -2.74 -7.98 -9.67
N PHE A 239 -3.35 -6.78 -9.58
CA PHE A 239 -4.08 -6.16 -10.68
C PHE A 239 -3.47 -4.87 -11.23
N ILE A 240 -2.44 -4.32 -10.57
CA ILE A 240 -1.74 -3.12 -11.01
C ILE A 240 -0.28 -3.46 -11.29
N ASP A 241 0.23 -3.02 -12.43
CA ASP A 241 1.65 -3.12 -12.75
C ASP A 241 2.45 -2.09 -11.94
N VAL A 242 3.48 -2.55 -11.24
CA VAL A 242 4.26 -1.71 -10.31
C VAL A 242 5.04 -0.62 -11.04
N LEU A 243 5.53 -0.89 -12.25
CA LEU A 243 6.36 0.05 -13.01
C LEU A 243 5.54 1.17 -13.66
N THR A 244 4.50 0.79 -14.40
CA THR A 244 3.70 1.72 -15.20
C THR A 244 2.46 2.24 -14.51
N GLN A 245 2.08 1.64 -13.37
CA GLN A 245 0.83 1.89 -12.64
C GLN A 245 -0.44 1.63 -13.47
N LEU A 246 -0.31 1.00 -14.61
CA LEU A 246 -1.43 0.54 -15.43
C LEU A 246 -2.05 -0.75 -14.85
N PRO A 247 -3.33 -1.03 -15.14
CA PRO A 247 -3.89 -2.35 -14.92
C PRO A 247 -3.03 -3.46 -15.57
N SER A 248 -2.76 -4.53 -14.83
CA SER A 248 -1.93 -5.64 -15.28
C SER A 248 -2.68 -6.57 -16.23
N ARG A 249 -1.96 -7.56 -16.78
CA ARG A 249 -2.54 -8.66 -17.57
C ARG A 249 -3.69 -9.36 -16.82
N ARG A 250 -3.59 -9.58 -15.51
CA ARG A 250 -4.68 -10.19 -14.72
C ARG A 250 -5.94 -9.33 -14.71
N ALA A 251 -5.77 -8.00 -14.67
CA ALA A 251 -6.90 -7.08 -14.77
C ALA A 251 -7.57 -7.16 -16.14
N LEU A 252 -6.78 -7.29 -17.24
CA LEU A 252 -7.28 -7.52 -18.59
C LEU A 252 -8.11 -8.81 -18.65
N GLU A 253 -7.54 -9.93 -18.18
CA GLU A 253 -8.18 -11.26 -18.20
C GLU A 253 -9.53 -11.30 -17.44
N MET A 254 -9.67 -10.48 -16.39
CA MET A 254 -10.96 -10.31 -15.72
C MET A 254 -11.93 -9.41 -16.48
N ASP A 255 -11.43 -8.30 -17.02
CA ASP A 255 -12.29 -7.30 -17.67
C ASP A 255 -12.84 -7.80 -19.02
N VAL A 256 -12.08 -8.61 -19.74
CA VAL A 256 -12.53 -9.18 -21.03
C VAL A 256 -13.71 -10.14 -20.88
N LYS A 257 -13.86 -10.80 -19.71
CA LYS A 257 -15.01 -11.68 -19.40
C LYS A 257 -16.33 -10.92 -19.31
N HIS A 258 -16.27 -9.60 -19.13
CA HIS A 258 -17.45 -8.72 -19.00
C HIS A 258 -17.60 -7.77 -20.18
N LEU A 259 -16.99 -8.08 -21.33
CA LEU A 259 -17.18 -7.35 -22.57
C LEU A 259 -18.54 -7.65 -23.16
N GLY A 260 -19.22 -6.62 -23.68
CA GLY A 260 -20.47 -6.77 -24.41
C GLY A 260 -20.23 -7.40 -25.81
N ARG A 261 -21.28 -7.41 -26.64
CA ARG A 261 -21.23 -8.04 -27.97
C ARG A 261 -20.32 -7.31 -28.99
N ARG A 262 -20.00 -6.04 -28.75
CA ARG A 262 -19.19 -5.20 -29.66
C ARG A 262 -18.01 -4.63 -28.89
N PHE A 263 -16.81 -4.98 -29.32
CA PHE A 263 -15.55 -4.50 -28.75
C PHE A 263 -14.41 -4.72 -29.73
N SER A 264 -13.30 -4.02 -29.53
CA SER A 264 -12.03 -4.27 -30.21
C SER A 264 -10.89 -4.33 -29.19
N ILE A 265 -9.86 -5.12 -29.54
CA ILE A 265 -8.65 -5.31 -28.76
C ILE A 265 -7.48 -4.92 -29.63
N ALA A 266 -6.60 -4.05 -29.14
CA ALA A 266 -5.34 -3.71 -29.79
C ALA A 266 -4.17 -4.20 -28.93
N MET A 267 -3.24 -4.91 -29.55
CA MET A 267 -1.94 -5.27 -28.99
C MET A 267 -0.89 -4.25 -29.44
N ILE A 268 -0.07 -3.78 -28.53
CA ILE A 268 0.92 -2.73 -28.73
C ILE A 268 2.25 -3.21 -28.19
N ASP A 269 3.33 -2.97 -28.91
CA ASP A 269 4.68 -3.35 -28.50
C ASP A 269 5.67 -2.23 -28.84
N VAL A 270 6.63 -1.99 -27.94
CA VAL A 270 7.66 -0.96 -28.11
C VAL A 270 8.71 -1.46 -29.08
N ASP A 271 8.87 -0.75 -30.19
CA ASP A 271 9.78 -1.13 -31.25
C ASP A 271 11.26 -1.11 -30.80
N HIS A 272 11.97 -2.19 -31.08
CA HIS A 272 13.40 -2.33 -30.79
C HIS A 272 13.78 -2.17 -29.30
N PHE A 273 12.86 -2.45 -28.37
CA PHE A 273 13.05 -2.22 -26.94
C PHE A 273 14.27 -2.95 -26.35
N LYS A 274 14.51 -4.20 -26.78
CA LYS A 274 15.72 -4.93 -26.36
C LYS A 274 17.00 -4.18 -26.76
N LYS A 275 17.10 -3.72 -28.02
CA LYS A 275 18.25 -2.94 -28.48
C LYS A 275 18.42 -1.62 -27.74
N PHE A 276 17.30 -1.00 -27.37
CA PHE A 276 17.27 0.21 -26.55
C PHE A 276 17.88 -0.07 -25.16
N ASN A 277 17.45 -1.15 -24.48
CA ASN A 277 17.99 -1.56 -23.20
C ASN A 277 19.49 -1.91 -23.27
N ASP A 278 19.91 -2.60 -24.33
CA ASP A 278 21.32 -2.94 -24.54
C ASP A 278 22.19 -1.69 -24.73
N THR A 279 21.61 -0.61 -25.24
CA THR A 279 22.34 0.66 -25.53
C THR A 279 22.32 1.63 -24.34
N TYR A 280 21.17 1.79 -23.65
CA TYR A 280 20.95 2.84 -22.66
C TYR A 280 20.75 2.33 -21.22
N GLY A 281 20.73 1.01 -21.04
CA GLY A 281 20.52 0.35 -19.76
C GLY A 281 19.04 0.15 -19.40
N HIS A 282 18.79 -0.78 -18.49
CA HIS A 282 17.44 -1.17 -18.06
C HIS A 282 16.68 -0.04 -17.34
N ASP A 283 17.37 0.78 -16.55
CA ASP A 283 16.73 1.91 -15.84
C ASP A 283 16.12 2.92 -16.82
N THR A 284 16.84 3.21 -17.93
CA THR A 284 16.32 4.07 -19.00
C THR A 284 15.18 3.40 -19.76
N GLY A 285 15.24 2.08 -19.96
CA GLY A 285 14.15 1.30 -20.53
C GLY A 285 12.89 1.33 -19.65
N ASP A 286 13.04 1.28 -18.35
CA ASP A 286 11.94 1.44 -17.40
C ASP A 286 11.26 2.82 -17.53
N ASP A 287 12.04 3.88 -17.75
CA ASP A 287 11.50 5.22 -18.00
C ASP A 287 10.76 5.31 -19.35
N VAL A 288 11.22 4.59 -20.40
CA VAL A 288 10.47 4.42 -21.66
C VAL A 288 9.12 3.76 -21.42
N LEU A 289 9.08 2.66 -20.67
CA LEU A 289 7.82 1.95 -20.39
C LEU A 289 6.83 2.81 -19.60
N LYS A 290 7.31 3.59 -18.62
CA LYS A 290 6.49 4.57 -17.89
C LYS A 290 5.96 5.65 -18.83
N LEU A 291 6.81 6.16 -19.72
CA LEU A 291 6.43 7.15 -20.73
C LEU A 291 5.33 6.59 -21.63
N VAL A 292 5.57 5.47 -22.29
CA VAL A 292 4.60 4.83 -23.19
C VAL A 292 3.28 4.56 -22.45
N GLY A 293 3.34 3.99 -21.26
CA GLY A 293 2.15 3.76 -20.44
C GLY A 293 1.36 5.05 -20.14
N SER A 294 2.05 6.14 -19.79
CA SER A 294 1.43 7.44 -19.53
C SER A 294 0.79 8.07 -20.76
N ARG A 295 1.41 7.90 -21.93
CA ARG A 295 0.88 8.39 -23.21
C ARG A 295 -0.35 7.58 -23.63
N LEU A 296 -0.29 6.25 -23.52
CA LEU A 296 -1.42 5.38 -23.83
C LEU A 296 -2.68 5.71 -23.02
N LEU A 297 -2.55 6.24 -21.79
CA LEU A 297 -3.70 6.70 -21.00
C LEU A 297 -4.45 7.89 -21.64
N LEU A 298 -3.82 8.61 -22.59
CA LEU A 298 -4.42 9.74 -23.30
C LEU A 298 -5.26 9.29 -24.50
N ILE A 299 -5.29 7.99 -24.83
CA ILE A 299 -6.09 7.46 -25.94
C ILE A 299 -7.56 7.83 -25.74
N LYS A 300 -8.14 8.42 -26.80
CA LYS A 300 -9.56 8.78 -26.85
C LYS A 300 -10.43 7.54 -27.11
N GLY A 301 -11.74 7.76 -27.17
CA GLY A 301 -12.68 6.71 -27.57
C GLY A 301 -13.15 5.79 -26.43
N GLY A 302 -12.89 6.12 -25.17
CA GLY A 302 -13.27 5.28 -24.02
C GLY A 302 -12.40 4.04 -23.89
N ALA A 303 -11.16 4.14 -24.31
CA ALA A 303 -10.14 3.09 -24.24
C ALA A 303 -9.80 2.73 -22.78
N LYS A 304 -9.54 1.45 -22.53
CA LYS A 304 -8.96 0.97 -21.30
C LYS A 304 -7.62 0.32 -21.60
N VAL A 305 -6.58 0.81 -20.96
CA VAL A 305 -5.19 0.42 -21.23
C VAL A 305 -4.70 -0.54 -20.14
N TYR A 306 -3.91 -1.53 -20.55
CA TYR A 306 -3.33 -2.55 -19.69
C TYR A 306 -1.86 -2.78 -20.06
N ARG A 307 -1.03 -3.10 -19.08
CA ARG A 307 0.29 -3.67 -19.35
C ARG A 307 0.16 -5.19 -19.45
N TYR A 308 0.42 -5.75 -20.62
CA TYR A 308 0.28 -7.18 -20.87
C TYR A 308 1.49 -7.98 -20.37
N GLY A 309 2.70 -7.48 -20.61
CA GLY A 309 3.95 -8.09 -20.14
C GLY A 309 5.15 -7.31 -20.69
N GLY A 310 6.34 -7.47 -20.16
CA GLY A 310 7.58 -6.90 -20.67
C GLY A 310 7.42 -5.49 -21.26
N GLU A 311 7.48 -5.40 -22.58
CA GLU A 311 7.33 -4.20 -23.41
C GLU A 311 5.97 -4.12 -24.13
N GLU A 312 5.01 -5.01 -23.77
CA GLU A 312 3.72 -5.17 -24.43
C GLU A 312 2.60 -4.52 -23.62
N PHE A 313 1.71 -3.84 -24.34
CA PHE A 313 0.50 -3.22 -23.82
C PHE A 313 -0.72 -3.70 -24.59
N THR A 314 -1.87 -3.68 -23.94
CA THR A 314 -3.17 -4.00 -24.55
C THR A 314 -4.14 -2.85 -24.35
N VAL A 315 -4.89 -2.50 -25.37
CA VAL A 315 -5.95 -1.50 -25.30
C VAL A 315 -7.27 -2.15 -25.69
N VAL A 316 -8.28 -1.96 -24.86
CA VAL A 316 -9.63 -2.49 -25.08
C VAL A 316 -10.61 -1.34 -25.26
N PHE A 317 -11.38 -1.39 -26.34
CA PHE A 317 -12.45 -0.43 -26.63
C PHE A 317 -13.81 -1.14 -26.59
N LYS A 318 -14.67 -0.72 -25.67
CA LYS A 318 -16.03 -1.23 -25.58
C LYS A 318 -16.94 -0.53 -26.58
N GLY A 319 -17.82 -1.29 -27.25
CA GLY A 319 -18.81 -0.75 -28.16
C GLY A 319 -18.27 -0.28 -29.54
N LYS A 320 -16.98 -0.54 -29.86
CA LYS A 320 -16.33 -0.06 -31.08
C LYS A 320 -15.71 -1.19 -31.88
N THR A 321 -15.67 -1.02 -33.19
CA THR A 321 -14.96 -1.91 -34.15
C THR A 321 -13.54 -1.42 -34.39
N SER A 322 -12.69 -2.29 -34.99
CA SER A 322 -11.31 -1.96 -35.35
C SER A 322 -11.22 -0.74 -36.26
N LYS A 323 -12.13 -0.62 -37.22
CA LYS A 323 -12.20 0.54 -38.15
C LYS A 323 -12.48 1.87 -37.44
N GLU A 324 -13.34 1.86 -36.39
CA GLU A 324 -13.66 3.07 -35.62
C GLU A 324 -12.58 3.51 -34.67
N VAL A 325 -11.70 2.59 -34.27
CA VAL A 325 -10.63 2.90 -33.30
C VAL A 325 -9.27 3.15 -33.96
N GLN A 326 -9.14 2.85 -35.25
CA GLN A 326 -7.88 2.97 -35.98
C GLN A 326 -7.30 4.40 -35.89
N GLY A 327 -8.13 5.43 -36.08
CA GLY A 327 -7.70 6.83 -35.95
C GLY A 327 -7.14 7.17 -34.55
N TYR A 328 -7.81 6.67 -33.49
CA TYR A 328 -7.30 6.90 -32.10
C TYR A 328 -5.96 6.18 -31.85
N LEU A 329 -5.77 5.02 -32.48
CA LEU A 329 -4.53 4.25 -32.36
C LEU A 329 -3.40 4.90 -33.18
N ASP A 330 -3.70 5.45 -34.35
CA ASP A 330 -2.70 6.21 -35.16
C ASP A 330 -2.31 7.51 -34.46
N ASP A 331 -3.28 8.28 -33.92
CA ASP A 331 -3.00 9.50 -33.18
C ASP A 331 -2.02 9.26 -32.02
N ILE A 332 -2.24 8.20 -31.22
CA ILE A 332 -1.35 7.90 -30.09
C ILE A 332 0.00 7.33 -30.51
N ARG A 333 0.06 6.56 -31.58
CA ARG A 333 1.30 6.07 -32.16
C ARG A 333 2.19 7.26 -32.60
N GLU A 334 1.61 8.25 -33.28
CA GLU A 334 2.31 9.47 -33.68
C GLU A 334 2.74 10.32 -32.50
N ASP A 335 1.88 10.45 -31.50
CA ASP A 335 2.20 11.16 -30.26
C ASP A 335 3.40 10.55 -29.54
N ILE A 336 3.47 9.21 -29.45
CA ILE A 336 4.62 8.50 -28.86
C ILE A 336 5.87 8.69 -29.73
N ALA A 337 5.76 8.53 -31.06
CA ALA A 337 6.88 8.65 -31.97
C ALA A 337 7.52 10.05 -31.98
N ASN A 338 6.71 11.09 -31.80
CA ASN A 338 7.15 12.49 -31.77
C ASN A 338 7.58 12.97 -30.36
N TYR A 339 7.53 12.11 -29.35
CA TYR A 339 7.91 12.50 -27.99
C TYR A 339 9.41 12.36 -27.77
N ASP A 340 10.05 13.49 -27.45
CA ASP A 340 11.48 13.55 -27.16
C ASP A 340 11.75 13.11 -25.71
N LEU A 341 12.24 11.89 -25.51
CA LEU A 341 12.69 11.42 -24.20
C LEU A 341 14.07 11.98 -23.90
N VAL A 342 14.17 12.80 -22.86
CA VAL A 342 15.45 13.34 -22.39
C VAL A 342 16.18 12.28 -21.57
N LEU A 343 17.34 11.84 -22.06
CA LEU A 343 18.22 10.92 -21.35
C LEU A 343 18.91 11.64 -20.19
N ARG A 344 18.67 11.18 -18.96
CA ARG A 344 19.32 11.69 -17.75
C ARG A 344 20.63 10.94 -17.54
N ASN A 345 21.77 11.63 -17.70
CA ASN A 345 23.08 11.09 -17.33
C ASN A 345 23.26 11.16 -15.79
N ASP A 346 22.98 10.08 -15.10
CA ASP A 346 23.17 10.00 -13.62
C ASP A 346 24.68 10.09 -13.22
N THR A 347 25.60 9.79 -14.11
CA THR A 347 27.06 9.87 -13.86
C THR A 347 27.58 11.30 -13.68
N THR A 348 26.80 12.32 -14.04
CA THR A 348 27.20 13.74 -13.93
C THR A 348 26.51 14.50 -12.81
N ARG A 349 25.78 13.80 -11.92
CA ARG A 349 25.05 14.45 -10.82
C ARG A 349 26.02 14.89 -9.72
N PRO A 350 26.16 16.21 -9.44
CA PRO A 350 27.01 16.68 -8.33
C PRO A 350 26.43 16.18 -7.01
N ASN A 351 27.28 15.64 -6.13
CA ASN A 351 26.90 15.16 -4.79
C ASN A 351 26.43 16.28 -3.83
N LYS A 352 26.56 17.55 -4.22
CA LYS A 352 26.12 18.71 -3.40
C LYS A 352 25.11 19.57 -4.15
N ALA A 353 24.02 19.92 -3.48
CA ALA A 353 22.92 20.74 -4.03
C ALA A 353 23.39 22.16 -4.49
N SER A 354 24.45 22.70 -3.91
CA SER A 354 25.05 24.00 -4.27
C SER A 354 25.75 23.97 -5.62
N GLU A 355 26.39 22.87 -6.01
CA GLU A 355 27.04 22.70 -7.33
C GLU A 355 26.03 22.48 -8.45
N GLY A 356 24.90 21.79 -8.14
CA GLY A 356 23.79 21.63 -9.07
C GLY A 356 23.10 22.95 -9.45
N LYS A 357 23.09 23.93 -8.53
CA LYS A 357 22.53 25.27 -8.78
C LYS A 357 23.44 26.13 -9.69
N LYS A 358 24.77 26.01 -9.56
CA LYS A 358 25.76 26.71 -10.38
C LYS A 358 25.80 26.19 -11.84
N ARG A 359 25.65 24.87 -12.04
CA ARG A 359 25.67 24.27 -13.39
C ARG A 359 24.41 24.57 -14.22
N ARG A 360 23.27 24.86 -13.60
CA ARG A 360 22.04 25.24 -14.31
C ARG A 360 22.06 26.61 -14.98
N GLY A 361 23.06 27.44 -14.67
CA GLY A 361 23.21 28.80 -15.23
C GLY A 361 24.24 28.97 -16.35
N THR A 362 25.02 27.92 -16.71
CA THR A 362 26.21 28.12 -17.54
C THR A 362 26.47 27.10 -18.66
N GLN A 363 25.59 26.15 -18.88
CA GLN A 363 25.77 25.24 -20.06
C GLN A 363 24.43 24.99 -20.74
N GLU A 364 24.32 25.36 -22.01
CA GLU A 364 23.48 24.66 -23.01
C GLU A 364 23.99 23.22 -23.11
N ASN A 365 23.59 22.37 -22.19
CA ASN A 365 23.74 20.94 -22.36
C ASN A 365 22.82 20.57 -23.52
N LYS A 366 23.41 20.15 -24.66
CA LYS A 366 22.70 19.34 -25.65
C LYS A 366 22.08 18.18 -24.88
N MET A 367 20.80 18.30 -24.57
CA MET A 367 20.03 17.21 -23.99
C MET A 367 20.01 16.09 -25.04
N ASN A 368 20.66 14.97 -24.78
CA ASN A 368 20.53 13.81 -25.64
C ASN A 368 19.08 13.35 -25.53
N THR A 369 18.28 13.62 -26.53
CA THR A 369 16.91 13.15 -26.70
C THR A 369 16.92 11.90 -27.56
N VAL A 370 16.06 10.94 -27.20
CA VAL A 370 15.84 9.72 -27.99
C VAL A 370 14.34 9.53 -28.17
N ASN A 371 13.92 9.17 -29.34
CA ASN A 371 12.53 8.84 -29.65
C ASN A 371 12.36 7.33 -29.69
N VAL A 372 11.20 6.87 -29.25
CA VAL A 372 10.79 5.48 -29.36
C VAL A 372 9.51 5.39 -30.16
N THR A 373 9.33 4.30 -30.89
CA THR A 373 8.10 4.03 -31.64
C THR A 373 7.41 2.80 -31.13
N VAL A 374 6.15 2.65 -31.48
CA VAL A 374 5.34 1.49 -31.15
C VAL A 374 4.67 0.93 -32.39
N SER A 375 4.60 -0.38 -32.50
CA SER A 375 3.79 -1.09 -33.48
C SER A 375 2.47 -1.53 -32.84
N ILE A 376 1.38 -1.48 -33.60
CA ILE A 376 0.03 -1.76 -33.10
C ILE A 376 -0.68 -2.73 -34.05
N GLY A 377 -1.26 -3.78 -33.48
CA GLY A 377 -2.17 -4.68 -34.17
C GLY A 377 -3.56 -4.64 -33.54
N VAL A 378 -4.63 -4.53 -34.31
CA VAL A 378 -5.99 -4.45 -33.81
C VAL A 378 -6.94 -5.44 -34.50
N SER A 379 -7.82 -6.05 -33.70
CA SER A 379 -8.93 -6.88 -34.18
C SER A 379 -10.19 -6.60 -33.37
N ASP A 380 -11.35 -7.06 -33.86
CA ASP A 380 -12.64 -6.78 -33.20
C ASP A 380 -13.62 -7.95 -33.21
N SER A 381 -14.73 -7.77 -32.48
CA SER A 381 -15.78 -8.75 -32.26
C SER A 381 -16.58 -9.16 -33.52
N ARG A 382 -16.21 -8.71 -34.71
CA ARG A 382 -16.77 -9.20 -35.98
C ARG A 382 -16.10 -10.52 -36.39
N SER A 383 -14.82 -10.69 -36.09
CA SER A 383 -14.05 -11.92 -36.38
C SER A 383 -14.40 -13.07 -35.43
N SER A 384 -14.61 -12.78 -34.16
CA SER A 384 -14.99 -13.78 -33.15
C SER A 384 -15.70 -13.10 -31.98
N LYS A 385 -16.50 -13.85 -31.22
CA LYS A 385 -17.07 -13.37 -29.94
C LYS A 385 -16.19 -13.72 -28.75
N ASP A 386 -15.21 -14.55 -28.93
CA ASP A 386 -14.26 -14.94 -27.90
C ASP A 386 -13.11 -13.92 -27.81
N PRO A 387 -12.94 -13.24 -26.66
CA PRO A 387 -11.89 -12.24 -26.50
C PRO A 387 -10.47 -12.78 -26.66
N ASP A 388 -10.23 -14.05 -26.35
CA ASP A 388 -8.91 -14.65 -26.51
C ASP A 388 -8.55 -14.85 -27.97
N THR A 389 -9.51 -15.27 -28.79
CA THR A 389 -9.35 -15.33 -30.26
C THR A 389 -9.10 -13.96 -30.85
N ILE A 390 -9.85 -12.93 -30.44
CA ILE A 390 -9.65 -11.55 -30.94
C ILE A 390 -8.26 -11.03 -30.54
N ARG A 391 -7.80 -11.33 -29.34
CA ARG A 391 -6.45 -10.95 -28.90
C ARG A 391 -5.37 -11.63 -29.74
N SER A 392 -5.56 -12.93 -30.07
CA SER A 392 -4.63 -13.64 -30.95
C SER A 392 -4.58 -13.05 -32.35
N LEU A 393 -5.73 -12.66 -32.93
CA LEU A 393 -5.78 -11.97 -34.22
C LEU A 393 -5.13 -10.58 -34.16
N ALA A 394 -5.28 -9.86 -33.05
CA ALA A 394 -4.59 -8.58 -32.85
C ALA A 394 -3.07 -8.76 -32.75
N ASP A 395 -2.60 -9.85 -32.12
CA ASP A 395 -1.18 -10.17 -32.03
C ASP A 395 -0.61 -10.54 -33.42
N GLU A 396 -1.34 -11.27 -34.24
CA GLU A 396 -0.95 -11.54 -35.64
C GLU A 396 -0.90 -10.26 -36.49
N ALA A 397 -1.82 -9.30 -36.26
CA ALA A 397 -1.78 -8.00 -36.90
C ALA A 397 -0.55 -7.20 -36.43
N LEU A 398 -0.23 -7.25 -35.14
CA LEU A 398 0.99 -6.63 -34.57
C LEU A 398 2.27 -7.20 -35.18
N TYR A 399 2.32 -8.53 -35.35
CA TYR A 399 3.45 -9.17 -36.03
C TYR A 399 3.60 -8.69 -37.48
N THR A 400 2.46 -8.52 -38.16
CA THR A 400 2.46 -7.96 -39.54
C THR A 400 2.97 -6.53 -39.56
N ALA A 401 2.55 -5.68 -38.60
CA ALA A 401 3.05 -4.32 -38.44
C ALA A 401 4.57 -4.27 -38.24
N LYS A 402 5.09 -5.16 -37.35
CA LYS A 402 6.54 -5.28 -37.12
C LYS A 402 7.31 -5.70 -38.39
N LYS A 403 6.78 -6.60 -39.22
CA LYS A 403 7.39 -7.04 -40.49
C LYS A 403 7.31 -5.98 -41.58
N ALA A 404 6.24 -5.21 -41.61
CA ALA A 404 6.02 -4.18 -42.62
C ALA A 404 6.81 -2.87 -42.39
N GLY A 405 7.73 -2.86 -41.41
CA GLY A 405 8.62 -1.72 -41.15
C GLY A 405 8.42 -1.05 -39.80
N ARG A 406 7.55 -1.58 -38.92
CA ARG A 406 7.24 -1.03 -37.58
C ARG A 406 6.53 0.33 -37.65
N ASN A 407 6.34 0.94 -36.44
CA ASN A 407 5.75 2.27 -36.26
C ASN A 407 4.46 2.46 -37.10
N GLN A 408 3.54 1.54 -37.03
CA GLN A 408 2.29 1.54 -37.79
C GLN A 408 1.19 0.74 -37.10
N VAL A 409 -0.05 1.00 -37.52
CA VAL A 409 -1.26 0.27 -37.07
C VAL A 409 -1.70 -0.67 -38.18
N MET A 410 -1.83 -1.95 -37.84
CA MET A 410 -2.39 -2.97 -38.74
C MET A 410 -3.67 -3.56 -38.15
N THR A 411 -4.64 -3.81 -39.03
CA THR A 411 -5.92 -4.40 -38.68
C THR A 411 -6.05 -5.80 -39.28
N LYS A 412 -6.49 -6.76 -38.46
CA LYS A 412 -6.89 -8.07 -38.94
C LYS A 412 -8.34 -8.34 -38.56
N VAL A 413 -9.21 -8.46 -39.56
CA VAL A 413 -10.61 -8.84 -39.44
C VAL A 413 -10.83 -9.94 -40.46
N GLU A 414 -11.22 -11.12 -40.02
CA GLU A 414 -11.62 -12.22 -40.89
C GLU A 414 -13.06 -12.05 -41.38
#